data_46223c493671d5ba524637aa964450d4
#
_entry.id   46223c493671d5ba524637aa964450d4
#
_cell.length_a   1.000
_cell.length_b   1.000
_cell.length_c   1.000
_cell.angle_alpha   90.00
_cell.angle_beta   90.00
_cell.angle_gamma   90.00
#
_symmetry.space_group_name_H-M   'P 1'
#
loop_
_entity.id
_entity.type
_entity.pdbx_description
1 polymer ?
#
loop_
_entity_poly.entity_id
_entity_poly.type
_entity_poly.pdbx_seq_one_letter_code
_entity_poly.pdbx_strand_id
1 'polypeptide(L)'
;MNAIGVDVGGTKIAAGVVSCEGELLNEVRYPTANVRELVLSTIAEAIAEVKRGYEVGGVCLAVPGFILARENRVLSAANLEAIEGIPLKEELGGRTGLEVTVENDANAAAWGEFRFGAGKHVEDLILVTLGTGVGGGVISHGVLLRGARGMGGELGHITVHPAGPRCGCGNRGCLEALASGTAIARCAEKVAKERPESPLGRLAAERAPLGEDVLDLARKGDEVSVKVLHETGIWLGIGLATFVNIFDPEVIAVGGGVSEAGDLVLESARRELRLRSHSPSRDLVEIREATLGTKSGILGAAALARDEDEEYVLGVSATR
;
A
#
# COMPACT_ATOMS: atom_id res chain seq x y z
N MET A 1 21.62 -10.05 9.72
CA MET A 1 22.07 -10.33 8.33
C MET A 1 21.32 -9.42 7.38
N ASN A 2 21.96 -8.94 6.28
CA ASN A 2 21.24 -8.17 5.26
C ASN A 2 20.26 -9.05 4.49
N ALA A 3 19.23 -8.44 3.89
CA ALA A 3 18.30 -9.13 3.01
C ALA A 3 17.98 -8.26 1.78
N ILE A 4 17.41 -8.87 0.76
CA ILE A 4 16.99 -8.18 -0.45
C ILE A 4 15.47 -8.05 -0.44
N GLY A 5 14.99 -6.83 -0.60
CA GLY A 5 13.59 -6.54 -0.93
C GLY A 5 13.49 -6.18 -2.41
N VAL A 6 12.46 -6.73 -3.07
CA VAL A 6 12.15 -6.41 -4.46
C VAL A 6 10.70 -5.94 -4.54
N ASP A 7 10.50 -4.70 -4.93
CA ASP A 7 9.18 -4.13 -5.22
C ASP A 7 8.88 -4.26 -6.72
N VAL A 8 7.92 -5.10 -7.08
CA VAL A 8 7.59 -5.46 -8.46
C VAL A 8 6.29 -4.78 -8.84
N GLY A 9 6.37 -3.58 -9.40
CA GLY A 9 5.20 -2.87 -9.89
C GLY A 9 4.93 -3.10 -11.39
N GLY A 10 3.74 -2.69 -11.85
CA GLY A 10 3.36 -2.82 -13.27
C GLY A 10 4.20 -1.98 -14.24
N THR A 11 4.96 -0.99 -13.77
CA THR A 11 5.77 -0.10 -14.62
C THR A 11 7.26 -0.14 -14.29
N LYS A 12 7.62 -0.49 -13.07
CA LYS A 12 9.00 -0.56 -12.58
C LYS A 12 9.19 -1.71 -11.62
N ILE A 13 10.39 -2.28 -11.63
CA ILE A 13 10.91 -3.22 -10.65
C ILE A 13 12.03 -2.48 -9.91
N ALA A 14 11.95 -2.45 -8.58
CA ALA A 14 12.97 -1.85 -7.74
C ALA A 14 13.49 -2.90 -6.75
N ALA A 15 14.79 -3.14 -6.72
CA ALA A 15 15.43 -4.07 -5.79
C ALA A 15 16.45 -3.34 -4.92
N GLY A 16 16.56 -3.75 -3.65
CA GLY A 16 17.52 -3.16 -2.74
C GLY A 16 18.03 -4.13 -1.69
N VAL A 17 19.30 -3.96 -1.30
CA VAL A 17 19.88 -4.60 -0.12
C VAL A 17 19.62 -3.73 1.08
N VAL A 18 19.06 -4.31 2.13
CA VAL A 18 18.67 -3.62 3.35
C VAL A 18 19.35 -4.24 4.56
N SER A 19 19.95 -3.40 5.40
CA SER A 19 20.55 -3.83 6.67
C SER A 19 19.51 -4.24 7.71
N CYS A 20 19.94 -4.85 8.80
CA CYS A 20 19.05 -5.20 9.91
C CYS A 20 18.45 -3.98 10.63
N GLU A 21 19.08 -2.83 10.50
CA GLU A 21 18.61 -1.55 11.04
C GLU A 21 17.63 -0.83 10.08
N GLY A 22 17.39 -1.38 8.88
CA GLY A 22 16.51 -0.78 7.86
C GLY A 22 17.20 0.24 6.95
N GLU A 23 18.54 0.26 6.92
CA GLU A 23 19.29 1.10 6.00
C GLU A 23 19.33 0.47 4.61
N LEU A 24 18.96 1.24 3.58
CA LEU A 24 19.06 0.84 2.18
C LEU A 24 20.49 1.03 1.70
N LEU A 25 21.25 -0.09 1.62
CA LEU A 25 22.68 -0.10 1.32
C LEU A 25 22.98 0.01 -0.18
N ASN A 26 22.10 -0.55 -1.01
CA ASN A 26 22.21 -0.52 -2.48
C ASN A 26 20.82 -0.62 -3.07
N GLU A 27 20.59 0.02 -4.21
CA GLU A 27 19.30 0.00 -4.92
C GLU A 27 19.52 0.05 -6.42
N VAL A 28 18.70 -0.72 -7.16
CA VAL A 28 18.58 -0.62 -8.61
C VAL A 28 17.12 -0.57 -9.03
N ARG A 29 16.87 0.02 -10.20
CA ARG A 29 15.51 0.14 -10.75
C ARG A 29 15.53 -0.18 -12.23
N TYR A 30 14.56 -1.01 -12.65
CA TYR A 30 14.36 -1.42 -14.03
C TYR A 30 12.91 -1.17 -14.47
N PRO A 31 12.66 -0.91 -15.74
CA PRO A 31 11.28 -0.89 -16.26
C PRO A 31 10.69 -2.31 -16.22
N THR A 32 9.40 -2.41 -15.93
CA THR A 32 8.68 -3.69 -16.00
C THR A 32 8.21 -3.93 -17.43
N ALA A 33 8.59 -5.10 -17.99
CA ALA A 33 7.99 -5.61 -19.21
C ALA A 33 6.89 -6.61 -18.85
N ASN A 34 5.68 -6.46 -19.42
CA ASN A 34 4.58 -7.39 -19.15
C ASN A 34 4.68 -8.65 -20.04
N VAL A 35 5.86 -9.29 -20.02
CA VAL A 35 6.17 -10.55 -20.68
C VAL A 35 6.87 -11.45 -19.67
N ARG A 36 6.30 -12.64 -19.45
CA ARG A 36 6.73 -13.59 -18.39
C ARG A 36 8.23 -13.74 -18.24
N GLU A 37 8.92 -14.15 -19.31
CA GLU A 37 10.35 -14.43 -19.24
C GLU A 37 11.18 -13.15 -18.99
N LEU A 38 10.74 -12.02 -19.55
CA LEU A 38 11.43 -10.73 -19.34
C LEU A 38 11.26 -10.23 -17.90
N VAL A 39 10.08 -10.38 -17.29
CA VAL A 39 9.89 -10.01 -15.88
C VAL A 39 10.77 -10.86 -14.98
N LEU A 40 10.79 -12.18 -15.17
CA LEU A 40 11.59 -13.10 -14.35
C LEU A 40 13.10 -12.84 -14.52
N SER A 41 13.57 -12.62 -15.75
CA SER A 41 14.97 -12.30 -15.97
C SER A 41 15.36 -10.95 -15.38
N THR A 42 14.50 -9.92 -15.53
CA THR A 42 14.74 -8.59 -14.96
C THR A 42 14.80 -8.64 -13.43
N ILE A 43 13.92 -9.40 -12.78
CA ILE A 43 13.96 -9.58 -11.31
C ILE A 43 15.27 -10.28 -10.92
N ALA A 44 15.64 -11.35 -11.60
CA ALA A 44 16.87 -12.08 -11.29
C ALA A 44 18.13 -11.22 -11.51
N GLU A 45 18.18 -10.42 -12.58
CA GLU A 45 19.25 -9.46 -12.85
C GLU A 45 19.33 -8.38 -11.78
N ALA A 46 18.19 -7.80 -11.37
CA ALA A 46 18.12 -6.80 -10.30
C ALA A 46 18.66 -7.36 -8.97
N ILE A 47 18.26 -8.59 -8.61
CA ILE A 47 18.75 -9.30 -7.42
C ILE A 47 20.27 -9.53 -7.52
N ALA A 48 20.76 -10.03 -8.65
CA ALA A 48 22.17 -10.30 -8.86
C ALA A 48 23.01 -9.01 -8.79
N GLU A 49 22.49 -7.90 -9.30
CA GLU A 49 23.19 -6.61 -9.29
C GLU A 49 23.26 -6.02 -7.88
N VAL A 50 22.16 -5.94 -7.15
CA VAL A 50 22.17 -5.34 -5.79
C VAL A 50 22.96 -6.17 -4.80
N LYS A 51 23.01 -7.49 -4.99
CA LYS A 51 23.74 -8.43 -4.13
C LYS A 51 25.27 -8.25 -4.18
N ARG A 52 25.82 -7.65 -5.26
CA ARG A 52 27.28 -7.55 -5.44
C ARG A 52 27.96 -6.86 -4.27
N GLY A 53 28.85 -7.58 -3.60
CA GLY A 53 29.61 -7.08 -2.45
C GLY A 53 28.86 -7.16 -1.11
N TYR A 54 27.70 -7.78 -1.07
CA TYR A 54 26.92 -7.97 0.15
C TYR A 54 26.64 -9.45 0.43
N GLU A 55 26.73 -9.83 1.70
CA GLU A 55 26.18 -11.08 2.19
C GLU A 55 24.71 -10.87 2.55
N VAL A 56 23.84 -11.71 1.99
CA VAL A 56 22.38 -11.64 2.16
C VAL A 56 21.79 -13.00 2.53
N GLY A 57 20.82 -13.03 3.44
CA GLY A 57 20.20 -14.26 3.92
C GLY A 57 19.05 -14.74 3.05
N GLY A 58 18.33 -13.85 2.38
CA GLY A 58 17.16 -14.18 1.58
C GLY A 58 16.65 -13.01 0.76
N VAL A 59 15.60 -13.28 -0.01
CA VAL A 59 14.91 -12.31 -0.86
C VAL A 59 13.41 -12.41 -0.63
N CYS A 60 12.73 -11.28 -0.48
CA CYS A 60 11.27 -11.23 -0.56
C CYS A 60 10.85 -10.32 -1.73
N LEU A 61 9.86 -10.78 -2.49
CA LEU A 61 9.22 -10.04 -3.55
C LEU A 61 7.91 -9.44 -3.04
N ALA A 62 7.81 -8.13 -3.03
CA ALA A 62 6.55 -7.41 -2.88
C ALA A 62 5.90 -7.30 -4.27
N VAL A 63 4.75 -7.94 -4.46
CA VAL A 63 4.06 -7.98 -5.75
C VAL A 63 2.60 -7.55 -5.60
N PRO A 64 2.00 -6.89 -6.59
CA PRO A 64 0.59 -6.50 -6.53
C PRO A 64 -0.32 -7.71 -6.67
N GLY A 65 -1.52 -7.63 -6.07
CA GLY A 65 -2.60 -8.59 -6.26
C GLY A 65 -2.71 -9.68 -5.19
N PHE A 66 -3.44 -10.73 -5.53
CA PHE A 66 -3.77 -11.81 -4.61
C PHE A 66 -2.70 -12.91 -4.64
N ILE A 67 -2.16 -13.22 -3.46
CA ILE A 67 -1.10 -14.21 -3.29
C ILE A 67 -1.61 -15.35 -2.43
N LEU A 68 -1.45 -16.58 -2.90
CA LEU A 68 -1.58 -17.79 -2.09
C LEU A 68 -0.27 -17.94 -1.28
N ALA A 69 -0.26 -17.40 -0.06
CA ALA A 69 0.94 -17.32 0.76
C ALA A 69 1.63 -18.68 0.98
N ARG A 70 0.83 -19.75 1.22
CA ARG A 70 1.36 -21.11 1.41
C ARG A 70 2.05 -21.71 0.18
N GLU A 71 1.70 -21.23 -1.01
CA GLU A 71 2.22 -21.74 -2.29
C GLU A 71 3.20 -20.75 -2.96
N ASN A 72 3.41 -19.57 -2.36
CA ASN A 72 4.17 -18.46 -2.96
C ASN A 72 3.78 -18.20 -4.42
N ARG A 73 2.46 -18.27 -4.69
CA ARG A 73 1.89 -18.16 -6.03
C ARG A 73 0.98 -16.97 -6.15
N VAL A 74 1.21 -16.15 -7.16
CA VAL A 74 0.32 -15.03 -7.52
C VAL A 74 -0.89 -15.60 -8.25
N LEU A 75 -2.09 -15.39 -7.71
CA LEU A 75 -3.35 -15.82 -8.34
C LEU A 75 -3.83 -14.83 -9.37
N SER A 76 -3.72 -13.54 -9.06
CA SER A 76 -4.12 -12.44 -9.93
C SER A 76 -3.33 -11.19 -9.59
N ALA A 77 -2.89 -10.47 -10.60
CA ALA A 77 -2.13 -9.22 -10.47
C ALA A 77 -2.61 -8.21 -11.53
N ALA A 78 -3.53 -7.33 -11.17
CA ALA A 78 -4.30 -6.47 -12.07
C ALA A 78 -3.48 -5.66 -13.10
N ASN A 79 -2.20 -5.37 -12.85
CA ASN A 79 -1.32 -4.61 -13.74
C ASN A 79 -0.05 -5.38 -14.09
N LEU A 80 0.00 -6.67 -13.81
CA LEU A 80 1.19 -7.51 -14.02
C LEU A 80 0.78 -8.98 -14.28
N GLU A 81 -0.09 -9.20 -15.25
CA GLU A 81 -0.59 -10.53 -15.63
C GLU A 81 0.54 -11.52 -15.97
N ALA A 82 1.70 -11.00 -16.36
CA ALA A 82 2.86 -11.81 -16.71
C ALA A 82 3.37 -12.73 -15.58
N ILE A 83 3.07 -12.40 -14.30
CA ILE A 83 3.49 -13.22 -13.15
C ILE A 83 2.39 -14.14 -12.62
N GLU A 84 1.19 -14.07 -13.17
CA GLU A 84 0.07 -14.89 -12.69
C GLU A 84 0.32 -16.39 -12.90
N GLY A 85 0.01 -17.17 -11.87
CA GLY A 85 0.15 -18.62 -11.87
C GLY A 85 1.59 -19.13 -11.82
N ILE A 86 2.60 -18.25 -11.74
CA ILE A 86 4.00 -18.66 -11.65
C ILE A 86 4.34 -19.04 -10.19
N PRO A 87 5.03 -20.15 -9.97
CA PRO A 87 5.63 -20.47 -8.69
C PRO A 87 6.93 -19.64 -8.53
N LEU A 88 6.79 -18.38 -8.14
CA LEU A 88 7.89 -17.40 -8.11
C LEU A 88 9.05 -17.84 -7.19
N LYS A 89 8.75 -18.52 -6.07
CA LYS A 89 9.77 -19.06 -5.15
C LYS A 89 10.73 -20.00 -5.87
N GLU A 90 10.20 -20.97 -6.58
CA GLU A 90 10.99 -21.99 -7.28
C GLU A 90 11.71 -21.40 -8.48
N GLU A 91 11.03 -20.61 -9.30
CA GLU A 91 11.57 -20.01 -10.51
C GLU A 91 12.73 -19.06 -10.22
N LEU A 92 12.56 -18.15 -9.28
CA LEU A 92 13.58 -17.17 -8.93
C LEU A 92 14.64 -17.76 -7.99
N GLY A 93 14.27 -18.69 -7.11
CA GLY A 93 15.21 -19.45 -6.30
C GLY A 93 16.23 -20.20 -7.17
N GLY A 94 15.75 -20.88 -8.24
CA GLY A 94 16.61 -21.56 -9.21
C GLY A 94 17.53 -20.62 -9.98
N ARG A 95 17.09 -19.39 -10.30
CA ARG A 95 17.88 -18.40 -11.04
C ARG A 95 18.91 -17.67 -10.18
N THR A 96 18.58 -17.41 -8.89
CA THR A 96 19.40 -16.56 -8.01
C THR A 96 20.23 -17.33 -7.01
N GLY A 97 19.90 -18.59 -6.75
CA GLY A 97 20.51 -19.41 -5.70
C GLY A 97 20.22 -18.92 -4.29
N LEU A 98 19.16 -18.13 -4.10
CA LEU A 98 18.73 -17.59 -2.81
C LEU A 98 17.36 -18.17 -2.41
N GLU A 99 17.07 -18.15 -1.13
CA GLU A 99 15.71 -18.39 -0.66
C GLU A 99 14.84 -17.18 -1.03
N VAL A 100 13.70 -17.48 -1.67
CA VAL A 100 12.77 -16.45 -2.18
C VAL A 100 11.42 -16.63 -1.53
N THR A 101 10.86 -15.55 -1.02
CA THR A 101 9.49 -15.46 -0.54
C THR A 101 8.71 -14.41 -1.34
N VAL A 102 7.38 -14.46 -1.23
CA VAL A 102 6.50 -13.56 -1.98
C VAL A 102 5.45 -13.01 -1.03
N GLU A 103 5.28 -11.70 -1.04
CA GLU A 103 4.26 -11.01 -0.25
C GLU A 103 3.50 -10.00 -1.11
N ASN A 104 2.29 -9.63 -0.69
CA ASN A 104 1.55 -8.53 -1.28
C ASN A 104 2.29 -7.20 -1.05
N ASP A 105 2.26 -6.30 -2.02
CA ASP A 105 2.97 -5.02 -2.00
C ASP A 105 2.53 -4.09 -0.85
N ALA A 106 1.23 -4.02 -0.57
CA ALA A 106 0.70 -3.21 0.54
C ALA A 106 1.01 -3.84 1.91
N ASN A 107 0.99 -5.16 2.03
CA ASN A 107 1.45 -5.88 3.21
C ASN A 107 2.94 -5.65 3.47
N ALA A 108 3.76 -5.74 2.43
CA ALA A 108 5.20 -5.45 2.54
C ALA A 108 5.43 -4.00 2.98
N ALA A 109 4.73 -3.03 2.39
CA ALA A 109 4.82 -1.63 2.80
C ALA A 109 4.39 -1.44 4.26
N ALA A 110 3.32 -2.10 4.71
CA ALA A 110 2.87 -2.06 6.11
C ALA A 110 3.91 -2.63 7.07
N TRP A 111 4.55 -3.76 6.69
CA TRP A 111 5.62 -4.34 7.47
C TRP A 111 6.84 -3.41 7.54
N GLY A 112 7.16 -2.72 6.45
CA GLY A 112 8.22 -1.71 6.42
C GLY A 112 7.96 -0.57 7.39
N GLU A 113 6.77 0.02 7.36
CA GLU A 113 6.38 1.10 8.29
C GLU A 113 6.34 0.62 9.74
N PHE A 114 5.94 -0.62 9.98
CA PHE A 114 5.95 -1.23 11.31
C PHE A 114 7.37 -1.39 11.86
N ARG A 115 8.29 -1.90 11.05
CA ARG A 115 9.67 -2.19 11.49
C ARG A 115 10.56 -0.96 11.54
N PHE A 116 10.42 -0.02 10.60
CA PHE A 116 11.38 1.06 10.39
C PHE A 116 10.76 2.46 10.32
N GLY A 117 9.44 2.55 10.21
CA GLY A 117 8.74 3.81 9.98
C GLY A 117 7.78 4.25 11.08
N ALA A 118 6.59 4.69 10.66
CA ALA A 118 5.56 5.28 11.53
C ALA A 118 5.06 4.33 12.63
N GLY A 119 5.18 3.01 12.44
CA GLY A 119 4.80 1.98 13.40
C GLY A 119 5.91 1.54 14.34
N LYS A 120 7.06 2.20 14.32
CA LYS A 120 8.16 1.82 15.21
C LYS A 120 7.75 1.98 16.68
N HIS A 121 7.97 0.93 17.48
CA HIS A 121 7.65 0.84 18.91
C HIS A 121 6.16 0.66 19.27
N VAL A 122 5.30 0.23 18.34
CA VAL A 122 3.95 -0.23 18.61
C VAL A 122 3.81 -1.71 18.28
N GLU A 123 2.76 -2.37 18.76
CA GLU A 123 2.45 -3.77 18.44
C GLU A 123 1.30 -3.88 17.44
N ASP A 124 0.43 -2.86 17.38
CA ASP A 124 -0.77 -2.85 16.55
C ASP A 124 -0.77 -1.64 15.60
N LEU A 125 -0.51 -1.91 14.31
CA LEU A 125 -0.44 -0.91 13.25
C LEU A 125 -1.37 -1.25 12.10
N ILE A 126 -2.04 -0.23 11.56
CA ILE A 126 -2.66 -0.31 10.25
C ILE A 126 -1.97 0.69 9.32
N LEU A 127 -1.47 0.22 8.17
CA LEU A 127 -1.08 1.10 7.08
C LEU A 127 -2.24 1.23 6.10
N VAL A 128 -2.55 2.46 5.68
CA VAL A 128 -3.44 2.77 4.55
C VAL A 128 -2.65 3.56 3.52
N THR A 129 -2.52 3.03 2.32
CA THR A 129 -1.86 3.72 1.21
C THR A 129 -2.89 4.31 0.25
N LEU A 130 -2.82 5.62 0.02
CA LEU A 130 -3.73 6.37 -0.83
C LEU A 130 -3.00 6.79 -2.11
N GLY A 131 -3.03 5.93 -3.11
CA GLY A 131 -2.43 6.12 -4.43
C GLY A 131 -3.48 6.14 -5.54
N THR A 132 -3.20 5.52 -6.68
CA THR A 132 -4.18 5.26 -7.75
C THR A 132 -5.38 4.51 -7.20
N GLY A 133 -5.16 3.52 -6.32
CA GLY A 133 -6.14 2.81 -5.51
C GLY A 133 -5.98 3.12 -4.01
N VAL A 134 -6.59 2.28 -3.18
CA VAL A 134 -6.40 2.25 -1.73
C VAL A 134 -5.92 0.86 -1.34
N GLY A 135 -4.65 0.77 -0.96
CA GLY A 135 -4.07 -0.43 -0.38
C GLY A 135 -3.94 -0.32 1.13
N GLY A 136 -3.48 -1.39 1.76
CA GLY A 136 -3.17 -1.37 3.17
C GLY A 136 -2.72 -2.73 3.70
N GLY A 137 -2.23 -2.73 4.94
CA GLY A 137 -1.89 -3.94 5.67
C GLY A 137 -2.15 -3.73 7.15
N VAL A 138 -2.40 -4.81 7.84
CA VAL A 138 -2.74 -4.84 9.26
C VAL A 138 -1.70 -5.65 10.01
N ILE A 139 -1.10 -5.05 11.01
CA ILE A 139 -0.27 -5.75 11.98
C ILE A 139 -1.04 -5.74 13.30
N SER A 140 -1.20 -6.90 13.91
CA SER A 140 -1.82 -7.03 15.23
C SER A 140 -1.00 -7.94 16.11
N HIS A 141 -0.70 -7.45 17.32
CA HIS A 141 0.20 -8.12 18.28
C HIS A 141 1.57 -8.45 17.65
N GLY A 142 2.11 -7.54 16.85
CA GLY A 142 3.37 -7.71 16.15
C GLY A 142 3.33 -8.67 14.95
N VAL A 143 2.16 -9.20 14.57
CA VAL A 143 1.99 -10.17 13.48
C VAL A 143 1.25 -9.56 12.29
N LEU A 144 1.79 -9.74 11.09
CA LEU A 144 1.15 -9.32 9.85
C LEU A 144 -0.08 -10.19 9.52
N LEU A 145 -1.25 -9.58 9.42
CA LEU A 145 -2.51 -10.26 9.17
C LEU A 145 -2.67 -10.58 7.68
N ARG A 146 -2.41 -11.83 7.32
CA ARG A 146 -2.57 -12.33 5.94
C ARG A 146 -3.92 -13.00 5.68
N GLY A 147 -4.63 -13.38 6.76
CA GLY A 147 -5.83 -14.23 6.66
C GLY A 147 -5.51 -15.68 6.30
N ALA A 148 -6.55 -16.50 6.23
CA ALA A 148 -6.40 -17.96 6.10
C ALA A 148 -5.69 -18.43 4.83
N ARG A 149 -5.72 -17.63 3.76
CA ARG A 149 -5.16 -17.95 2.44
C ARG A 149 -4.11 -16.97 1.94
N GLY A 150 -3.80 -15.93 2.70
CA GLY A 150 -2.89 -14.85 2.27
C GLY A 150 -3.58 -13.70 1.54
N MET A 151 -4.90 -13.64 1.54
CA MET A 151 -5.69 -12.63 0.82
C MET A 151 -6.51 -11.74 1.77
N GLY A 152 -6.11 -11.64 3.04
CA GLY A 152 -6.68 -10.71 4.02
C GLY A 152 -6.09 -9.32 3.91
N GLY A 153 -6.68 -8.36 4.62
CA GLY A 153 -6.15 -7.00 4.67
C GLY A 153 -6.56 -6.09 3.51
N GLU A 154 -7.54 -6.48 2.69
CA GLU A 154 -8.07 -5.71 1.56
C GLU A 154 -8.87 -4.47 2.02
N LEU A 155 -8.18 -3.56 2.71
CA LEU A 155 -8.78 -2.41 3.40
C LEU A 155 -9.49 -1.44 2.46
N GLY A 156 -9.00 -1.29 1.23
CA GLY A 156 -9.59 -0.43 0.21
C GLY A 156 -10.94 -0.94 -0.31
N HIS A 157 -11.24 -2.23 -0.11
CA HIS A 157 -12.46 -2.84 -0.65
C HIS A 157 -13.59 -3.01 0.36
N ILE A 158 -13.45 -2.49 1.59
CA ILE A 158 -14.59 -2.38 2.51
C ILE A 158 -15.64 -1.44 1.91
N THR A 159 -16.91 -1.79 2.05
CA THR A 159 -18.03 -0.95 1.57
C THR A 159 -18.33 0.14 2.59
N VAL A 160 -17.99 1.39 2.28
CA VAL A 160 -18.29 2.56 3.12
C VAL A 160 -19.54 3.32 2.66
N HIS A 161 -20.00 3.07 1.43
CA HIS A 161 -21.22 3.67 0.87
C HIS A 161 -21.95 2.71 -0.09
N PRO A 162 -22.93 1.91 0.37
CA PRO A 162 -23.55 0.87 -0.46
C PRO A 162 -24.16 1.36 -1.79
N ALA A 163 -24.66 2.60 -1.82
CA ALA A 163 -25.18 3.25 -3.04
C ALA A 163 -24.08 4.01 -3.83
N GLY A 164 -22.82 3.87 -3.44
CA GLY A 164 -21.69 4.59 -4.03
C GLY A 164 -21.32 4.12 -5.44
N PRO A 165 -20.25 4.69 -6.01
CA PRO A 165 -19.76 4.35 -7.34
C PRO A 165 -19.27 2.90 -7.42
N ARG A 166 -19.19 2.37 -8.65
CA ARG A 166 -18.57 1.07 -8.90
C ARG A 166 -17.08 1.12 -8.62
N CYS A 167 -16.58 0.10 -7.98
CA CYS A 167 -15.15 -0.15 -7.78
C CYS A 167 -14.62 -1.08 -8.86
N GLY A 168 -13.30 -1.02 -9.12
CA GLY A 168 -12.61 -1.93 -10.04
C GLY A 168 -12.76 -3.41 -9.66
N CYS A 169 -12.91 -3.73 -8.37
CA CYS A 169 -13.17 -5.08 -7.88
C CYS A 169 -14.58 -5.64 -8.21
N GLY A 170 -15.44 -4.86 -8.86
CA GLY A 170 -16.82 -5.23 -9.22
C GLY A 170 -17.89 -4.84 -8.20
N ASN A 171 -17.51 -4.54 -6.96
CA ASN A 171 -18.43 -4.09 -5.90
C ASN A 171 -18.79 -2.60 -6.07
N ARG A 172 -19.65 -2.08 -5.18
CA ARG A 172 -20.06 -0.66 -5.12
C ARG A 172 -19.68 -0.05 -3.77
N GLY A 173 -19.25 1.22 -3.82
CA GLY A 173 -19.01 2.03 -2.63
C GLY A 173 -17.88 1.56 -1.75
N CYS A 174 -16.90 0.87 -2.33
CA CYS A 174 -15.64 0.59 -1.67
C CYS A 174 -14.93 1.88 -1.26
N LEU A 175 -14.16 1.84 -0.19
CA LEU A 175 -13.32 2.95 0.24
C LEU A 175 -12.44 3.46 -0.91
N GLU A 176 -11.81 2.57 -1.65
CA GLU A 176 -11.01 2.90 -2.83
C GLU A 176 -11.78 3.73 -3.85
N ALA A 177 -13.01 3.35 -4.15
CA ALA A 177 -13.83 4.05 -5.12
C ALA A 177 -14.23 5.48 -4.66
N LEU A 178 -13.93 5.87 -3.42
CA LEU A 178 -14.34 7.14 -2.82
C LEU A 178 -13.16 7.96 -2.29
N ALA A 179 -12.02 7.34 -1.96
CA ALA A 179 -10.90 8.00 -1.30
C ALA A 179 -9.54 7.83 -2.02
N SER A 180 -9.48 7.19 -3.19
CA SER A 180 -8.25 7.07 -3.97
C SER A 180 -7.97 8.30 -4.85
N GLY A 181 -6.76 8.41 -5.39
CA GLY A 181 -6.42 9.42 -6.40
C GLY A 181 -7.32 9.35 -7.64
N THR A 182 -7.68 8.13 -8.09
CA THR A 182 -8.66 7.93 -9.18
C THR A 182 -10.05 8.44 -8.78
N ALA A 183 -10.46 8.25 -7.52
CA ALA A 183 -11.73 8.76 -7.02
C ALA A 183 -11.74 10.30 -6.96
N ILE A 184 -10.63 10.92 -6.55
CA ILE A 184 -10.44 12.37 -6.55
C ILE A 184 -10.57 12.91 -7.98
N ALA A 185 -9.88 12.33 -8.96
CA ALA A 185 -9.94 12.74 -10.36
C ALA A 185 -11.37 12.68 -10.90
N ARG A 186 -12.08 11.57 -10.63
CA ARG A 186 -13.48 11.41 -11.04
C ARG A 186 -14.42 12.43 -10.37
N CYS A 187 -14.22 12.72 -9.08
CA CYS A 187 -14.98 13.75 -8.38
C CYS A 187 -14.69 15.14 -8.97
N ALA A 188 -13.43 15.42 -9.26
CA ALA A 188 -12.98 16.65 -9.89
C ALA A 188 -13.66 16.90 -11.25
N GLU A 189 -13.72 15.90 -12.13
CA GLU A 189 -14.42 15.98 -13.40
C GLU A 189 -15.91 16.33 -13.26
N LYS A 190 -16.57 15.74 -12.25
CA LYS A 190 -17.98 16.04 -11.97
C LYS A 190 -18.18 17.47 -11.52
N VAL A 191 -17.42 17.90 -10.50
CA VAL A 191 -17.57 19.23 -9.89
C VAL A 191 -17.11 20.34 -10.87
N ALA A 192 -16.11 20.08 -11.71
CA ALA A 192 -15.68 21.00 -12.75
C ALA A 192 -16.80 21.36 -13.74
N LYS A 193 -17.66 20.41 -14.07
CA LYS A 193 -18.83 20.65 -14.93
C LYS A 193 -19.89 21.54 -14.26
N GLU A 194 -19.98 21.47 -12.93
CA GLU A 194 -20.91 22.31 -12.15
C GLU A 194 -20.37 23.73 -11.90
N ARG A 195 -19.04 23.89 -11.95
CA ARG A 195 -18.34 25.15 -11.68
C ARG A 195 -17.27 25.44 -12.75
N PRO A 196 -17.68 25.63 -14.01
CA PRO A 196 -16.74 25.79 -15.13
C PRO A 196 -15.86 27.06 -15.03
N GLU A 197 -16.29 28.04 -14.27
CA GLU A 197 -15.55 29.29 -14.01
C GLU A 197 -14.41 29.12 -12.99
N SER A 198 -14.39 28.05 -12.20
CA SER A 198 -13.34 27.79 -11.22
C SER A 198 -11.99 27.46 -11.88
N PRO A 199 -10.84 27.58 -11.17
CA PRO A 199 -9.56 27.08 -11.67
C PRO A 199 -9.61 25.63 -12.11
N LEU A 200 -10.27 24.75 -11.33
CA LEU A 200 -10.48 23.35 -11.67
C LEU A 200 -11.37 23.18 -12.91
N GLY A 201 -12.43 23.99 -13.04
CA GLY A 201 -13.31 23.97 -14.22
C GLY A 201 -12.58 24.36 -15.51
N ARG A 202 -11.75 25.39 -15.46
CA ARG A 202 -10.90 25.80 -16.59
C ARG A 202 -9.90 24.72 -17.00
N LEU A 203 -9.22 24.10 -16.01
CA LEU A 203 -8.32 22.97 -16.27
C LEU A 203 -9.07 21.81 -16.94
N ALA A 204 -10.25 21.48 -16.45
CA ALA A 204 -11.07 20.38 -16.98
C ALA A 204 -11.59 20.63 -18.40
N ALA A 205 -11.68 21.89 -18.83
CA ALA A 205 -11.99 22.24 -20.22
C ALA A 205 -10.83 21.96 -21.19
N GLU A 206 -9.60 21.93 -20.68
CA GLU A 206 -8.38 21.68 -21.48
C GLU A 206 -8.01 20.19 -21.52
N ARG A 207 -8.13 19.50 -20.38
CA ARG A 207 -7.84 18.07 -20.21
C ARG A 207 -8.52 17.48 -18.97
N ALA A 208 -8.61 16.16 -18.91
CA ALA A 208 -9.09 15.47 -17.71
C ALA A 208 -8.18 15.79 -16.50
N PRO A 209 -8.75 16.25 -15.37
CA PRO A 209 -8.00 16.50 -14.15
C PRO A 209 -7.47 15.21 -13.55
N LEU A 210 -6.26 15.25 -13.01
CA LEU A 210 -5.65 14.20 -12.21
C LEU A 210 -5.78 14.55 -10.71
N GLY A 211 -5.58 13.57 -9.83
CA GLY A 211 -5.58 13.81 -8.38
C GLY A 211 -4.54 14.85 -7.95
N GLU A 212 -3.38 14.85 -8.58
CA GLU A 212 -2.29 15.82 -8.36
C GLU A 212 -2.71 17.26 -8.70
N ASP A 213 -3.46 17.45 -9.79
CA ASP A 213 -3.95 18.79 -10.18
C ASP A 213 -4.90 19.34 -9.13
N VAL A 214 -5.76 18.49 -8.57
CA VAL A 214 -6.69 18.90 -7.50
C VAL A 214 -5.92 19.34 -6.27
N LEU A 215 -4.88 18.59 -5.90
CA LEU A 215 -4.01 18.95 -4.78
C LEU A 215 -3.30 20.30 -5.02
N ASP A 216 -2.73 20.48 -6.19
CA ASP A 216 -2.02 21.71 -6.53
C ASP A 216 -2.93 22.95 -6.57
N LEU A 217 -4.15 22.79 -7.10
CA LEU A 217 -5.14 23.85 -7.12
C LEU A 217 -5.66 24.17 -5.72
N ALA A 218 -5.89 23.16 -4.88
CA ALA A 218 -6.30 23.34 -3.50
C ALA A 218 -5.24 24.11 -2.70
N ARG A 219 -3.95 23.77 -2.85
CA ARG A 219 -2.82 24.50 -2.25
C ARG A 219 -2.74 25.97 -2.70
N LYS A 220 -3.24 26.28 -3.89
CA LYS A 220 -3.35 27.65 -4.43
C LYS A 220 -4.65 28.36 -4.01
N GLY A 221 -5.48 27.72 -3.19
CA GLY A 221 -6.71 28.30 -2.64
C GLY A 221 -7.95 28.14 -3.53
N ASP A 222 -7.95 27.20 -4.49
CA ASP A 222 -9.18 26.87 -5.23
C ASP A 222 -10.18 26.16 -4.32
N GLU A 223 -11.25 26.86 -3.94
CA GLU A 223 -12.27 26.35 -3.02
C GLU A 223 -12.94 25.08 -3.53
N VAL A 224 -13.05 24.91 -4.85
CA VAL A 224 -13.65 23.73 -5.48
C VAL A 224 -12.78 22.52 -5.26
N SER A 225 -11.48 22.65 -5.47
CA SER A 225 -10.49 21.61 -5.21
C SER A 225 -10.37 21.26 -3.71
N VAL A 226 -10.40 22.29 -2.83
CA VAL A 226 -10.44 22.09 -1.37
C VAL A 226 -11.66 21.24 -0.97
N LYS A 227 -12.84 21.54 -1.54
CA LYS A 227 -14.06 20.78 -1.26
C LYS A 227 -13.95 19.31 -1.70
N VAL A 228 -13.33 19.03 -2.85
CA VAL A 228 -13.09 17.64 -3.32
C VAL A 228 -12.20 16.89 -2.34
N LEU A 229 -11.10 17.49 -1.87
CA LEU A 229 -10.20 16.86 -0.91
C LEU A 229 -10.86 16.66 0.47
N HIS A 230 -11.63 17.63 0.92
CA HIS A 230 -12.39 17.53 2.16
C HIS A 230 -13.41 16.36 2.11
N GLU A 231 -14.13 16.20 0.99
CA GLU A 231 -15.07 15.08 0.79
C GLU A 231 -14.34 13.74 0.75
N THR A 232 -13.17 13.67 0.10
CA THR A 232 -12.27 12.52 0.14
C THR A 232 -11.90 12.14 1.56
N GLY A 233 -11.55 13.14 2.40
CA GLY A 233 -11.24 12.95 3.82
C GLY A 233 -12.41 12.40 4.63
N ILE A 234 -13.64 12.81 4.33
CA ILE A 234 -14.85 12.24 4.97
C ILE A 234 -14.94 10.73 4.72
N TRP A 235 -14.80 10.31 3.46
CA TRP A 235 -14.87 8.89 3.12
C TRP A 235 -13.72 8.09 3.73
N LEU A 236 -12.51 8.64 3.70
CA LEU A 236 -11.38 8.05 4.39
C LEU A 236 -11.69 7.85 5.88
N GLY A 237 -12.16 8.88 6.56
CA GLY A 237 -12.46 8.82 7.98
C GLY A 237 -13.52 7.78 8.36
N ILE A 238 -14.52 7.54 7.49
CA ILE A 238 -15.50 6.46 7.65
C ILE A 238 -14.79 5.09 7.61
N GLY A 239 -13.87 4.92 6.67
CA GLY A 239 -13.06 3.70 6.56
C GLY A 239 -12.16 3.50 7.79
N LEU A 240 -11.44 4.55 8.20
CA LEU A 240 -10.57 4.51 9.38
C LEU A 240 -11.35 4.19 10.66
N ALA A 241 -12.56 4.75 10.83
CA ALA A 241 -13.42 4.42 11.96
C ALA A 241 -13.82 2.94 11.99
N THR A 242 -14.06 2.35 10.81
CA THR A 242 -14.33 0.92 10.69
C THR A 242 -13.13 0.09 11.15
N PHE A 243 -11.92 0.49 10.75
CA PHE A 243 -10.69 -0.21 11.14
C PHE A 243 -10.45 -0.11 12.65
N VAL A 244 -10.64 1.07 13.25
CA VAL A 244 -10.55 1.25 14.71
C VAL A 244 -11.53 0.31 15.43
N ASN A 245 -12.78 0.25 14.99
CA ASN A 245 -13.80 -0.58 15.63
C ASN A 245 -13.56 -2.10 15.49
N ILE A 246 -12.79 -2.54 14.49
CA ILE A 246 -12.51 -3.97 14.22
C ILE A 246 -11.20 -4.41 14.86
N PHE A 247 -10.14 -3.59 14.72
CA PHE A 247 -8.77 -4.00 15.02
C PHE A 247 -8.19 -3.32 16.25
N ASP A 248 -8.81 -2.22 16.74
CA ASP A 248 -8.33 -1.41 17.87
C ASP A 248 -6.81 -1.09 17.79
N PRO A 249 -6.33 -0.51 16.68
CA PRO A 249 -4.89 -0.28 16.49
C PRO A 249 -4.37 0.86 17.37
N GLU A 250 -3.10 0.79 17.76
CA GLU A 250 -2.40 1.91 18.41
C GLU A 250 -2.16 3.05 17.41
N VAL A 251 -1.80 2.68 16.17
CA VAL A 251 -1.45 3.64 15.11
C VAL A 251 -2.12 3.26 13.79
N ILE A 252 -2.68 4.26 13.12
CA ILE A 252 -3.00 4.18 11.70
C ILE A 252 -2.03 5.08 10.94
N ALA A 253 -1.14 4.47 10.17
CA ALA A 253 -0.24 5.19 9.26
C ALA A 253 -0.95 5.44 7.92
N VAL A 254 -0.92 6.67 7.41
CA VAL A 254 -1.51 7.04 6.13
C VAL A 254 -0.39 7.48 5.20
N GLY A 255 -0.27 6.80 4.05
CA GLY A 255 0.76 7.07 3.04
C GLY A 255 0.19 7.18 1.63
N GLY A 256 1.08 7.32 0.64
CA GLY A 256 0.73 7.47 -0.77
C GLY A 256 0.49 8.92 -1.20
N GLY A 257 0.41 9.18 -2.51
CA GLY A 257 0.37 10.55 -3.07
C GLY A 257 -0.79 11.41 -2.57
N VAL A 258 -1.95 10.82 -2.25
CA VAL A 258 -3.09 11.58 -1.70
C VAL A 258 -2.81 12.07 -0.28
N SER A 259 -1.99 11.35 0.51
CA SER A 259 -1.63 11.79 1.87
C SER A 259 -0.79 13.08 1.87
N GLU A 260 -0.13 13.42 0.76
CA GLU A 260 0.58 14.69 0.59
C GLU A 260 -0.36 15.92 0.67
N ALA A 261 -1.68 15.70 0.59
CA ALA A 261 -2.67 16.73 0.87
C ALA A 261 -2.67 17.17 2.34
N GLY A 262 -2.07 16.39 3.24
CA GLY A 262 -1.98 16.71 4.66
C GLY A 262 -3.37 16.98 5.26
N ASP A 263 -3.49 18.07 5.99
CA ASP A 263 -4.74 18.43 6.68
C ASP A 263 -5.93 18.74 5.75
N LEU A 264 -5.71 19.01 4.45
CA LEU A 264 -6.81 19.15 3.49
C LEU A 264 -7.66 17.87 3.38
N VAL A 265 -7.07 16.71 3.66
CA VAL A 265 -7.75 15.41 3.70
C VAL A 265 -7.86 14.90 5.14
N LEU A 266 -6.75 14.96 5.90
CA LEU A 266 -6.65 14.28 7.20
C LEU A 266 -7.49 14.94 8.30
N GLU A 267 -7.76 16.24 8.25
CA GLU A 267 -8.62 16.90 9.24
C GLU A 267 -10.04 16.36 9.21
N SER A 268 -10.62 16.24 8.00
CA SER A 268 -11.94 15.63 7.81
C SER A 268 -11.95 14.15 8.20
N ALA A 269 -10.88 13.43 7.87
CA ALA A 269 -10.75 12.02 8.22
C ALA A 269 -10.69 11.81 9.74
N ARG A 270 -9.91 12.61 10.46
CA ARG A 270 -9.85 12.58 11.93
C ARG A 270 -11.21 12.90 12.58
N ARG A 271 -11.93 13.86 12.03
CA ARG A 271 -13.26 14.22 12.53
C ARG A 271 -14.25 13.08 12.36
N GLU A 272 -14.34 12.48 11.17
CA GLU A 272 -15.26 11.37 10.91
C GLU A 272 -14.88 10.11 11.69
N LEU A 273 -13.60 9.84 11.86
CA LEU A 273 -13.14 8.76 12.74
C LEU A 273 -13.66 8.93 14.15
N ARG A 274 -13.47 10.11 14.76
CA ARG A 274 -13.94 10.39 16.13
C ARG A 274 -15.46 10.29 16.28
N LEU A 275 -16.22 10.66 15.25
CA LEU A 275 -17.69 10.60 15.28
C LEU A 275 -18.22 9.17 15.20
N ARG A 276 -17.48 8.24 14.58
CA ARG A 276 -17.98 6.90 14.22
C ARG A 276 -17.31 5.75 14.94
N SER A 277 -16.17 6.00 15.59
CA SER A 277 -15.50 4.99 16.40
C SER A 277 -16.00 4.99 17.83
N HIS A 278 -15.90 3.85 18.49
CA HIS A 278 -16.23 3.70 19.90
C HIS A 278 -15.15 4.31 20.82
N SER A 279 -15.55 4.93 21.91
CA SER A 279 -14.67 5.24 23.03
C SER A 279 -14.40 3.93 23.84
N PRO A 280 -13.18 3.70 24.38
CA PRO A 280 -12.05 4.64 24.40
C PRO A 280 -11.15 4.60 23.16
N SER A 281 -11.24 3.60 22.28
CA SER A 281 -10.30 3.38 21.15
C SER A 281 -10.13 4.62 20.26
N ARG A 282 -11.22 5.34 19.95
CA ARG A 282 -11.17 6.58 19.16
C ARG A 282 -10.33 7.71 19.76
N ASP A 283 -10.14 7.68 21.08
CA ASP A 283 -9.41 8.71 21.82
C ASP A 283 -7.95 8.33 22.04
N LEU A 284 -7.62 7.05 21.81
CA LEU A 284 -6.28 6.46 22.01
C LEU A 284 -5.53 6.26 20.67
N VAL A 285 -6.24 5.97 19.58
CA VAL A 285 -5.61 5.74 18.28
C VAL A 285 -4.94 7.00 17.73
N GLU A 286 -3.70 6.85 17.25
CA GLU A 286 -2.98 7.92 16.59
C GLU A 286 -3.03 7.77 15.06
N ILE A 287 -3.34 8.86 14.34
CA ILE A 287 -3.17 8.92 12.89
C ILE A 287 -1.83 9.59 12.61
N ARG A 288 -0.89 8.85 12.03
CA ARG A 288 0.44 9.31 11.63
C ARG A 288 0.59 9.30 10.11
N GLU A 289 1.48 10.14 9.60
CA GLU A 289 1.93 10.02 8.21
C GLU A 289 2.92 8.87 8.10
N ALA A 290 2.82 8.07 7.01
CA ALA A 290 3.82 7.07 6.67
C ALA A 290 5.16 7.76 6.34
N THR A 291 6.26 7.21 6.82
CA THR A 291 7.56 7.92 6.80
C THR A 291 8.54 7.37 5.77
N LEU A 292 8.35 6.14 5.29
CA LEU A 292 9.28 5.49 4.37
C LEU A 292 9.03 5.84 2.89
N GLY A 293 7.86 6.40 2.59
CA GLY A 293 7.48 6.81 1.24
C GLY A 293 7.60 5.67 0.22
N THR A 294 8.21 5.95 -0.93
CA THR A 294 8.37 4.97 -2.02
C THR A 294 9.35 3.83 -1.72
N LYS A 295 10.02 3.85 -0.57
CA LYS A 295 10.94 2.79 -0.14
C LYS A 295 10.26 1.74 0.74
N SER A 296 9.02 2.00 1.19
CA SER A 296 8.32 1.12 2.14
C SER A 296 8.22 -0.33 1.64
N GLY A 297 7.92 -0.53 0.35
CA GLY A 297 7.84 -1.86 -0.26
C GLY A 297 9.17 -2.62 -0.22
N ILE A 298 10.28 -1.98 -0.62
CA ILE A 298 11.62 -2.59 -0.59
C ILE A 298 12.05 -2.90 0.84
N LEU A 299 11.91 -1.92 1.75
CA LEU A 299 12.34 -2.07 3.15
C LEU A 299 11.51 -3.15 3.87
N GLY A 300 10.21 -3.16 3.64
CA GLY A 300 9.32 -4.15 4.22
C GLY A 300 9.53 -5.54 3.66
N ALA A 301 9.68 -5.69 2.35
CA ALA A 301 10.02 -6.97 1.73
C ALA A 301 11.35 -7.52 2.27
N ALA A 302 12.40 -6.70 2.36
CA ALA A 302 13.67 -7.13 2.93
C ALA A 302 13.55 -7.53 4.41
N ALA A 303 12.72 -6.83 5.19
CA ALA A 303 12.44 -7.21 6.57
C ALA A 303 11.72 -8.56 6.63
N LEU A 304 10.71 -8.79 5.79
CA LEU A 304 9.99 -10.07 5.69
C LEU A 304 10.92 -11.22 5.30
N ALA A 305 11.88 -11.00 4.41
CA ALA A 305 12.86 -12.03 4.05
C ALA A 305 13.78 -12.47 5.21
N ARG A 306 13.88 -11.68 6.27
CA ARG A 306 14.66 -11.99 7.48
C ARG A 306 13.82 -12.57 8.61
N ASP A 307 12.59 -12.04 8.73
CA ASP A 307 11.71 -12.32 9.86
C ASP A 307 10.92 -13.63 9.67
N GLU A 308 11.40 -14.50 8.75
CA GLU A 308 10.80 -15.80 8.43
C GLU A 308 10.88 -16.84 9.57
N ASP A 309 11.20 -16.47 10.79
CA ASP A 309 10.85 -17.32 11.92
C ASP A 309 9.33 -17.52 11.94
N GLU A 310 8.91 -18.77 11.77
CA GLU A 310 7.51 -19.22 11.52
C GLU A 310 6.47 -18.63 12.51
N GLU A 311 6.88 -18.14 13.66
CA GLU A 311 6.03 -17.55 14.68
C GLU A 311 5.47 -16.17 14.29
N TYR A 312 6.26 -15.31 13.61
CA TYR A 312 5.83 -13.97 13.20
C TYR A 312 5.01 -13.97 11.90
N VAL A 313 5.23 -14.97 11.05
CA VAL A 313 4.67 -15.00 9.68
C VAL A 313 3.36 -15.78 9.62
N LEU A 314 3.13 -16.79 10.47
CA LEU A 314 1.97 -17.66 10.39
C LEU A 314 0.95 -17.46 11.51
N GLY A 315 1.26 -16.72 12.57
CA GLY A 315 0.36 -16.58 13.73
C GLY A 315 0.00 -17.94 14.38
N VAL A 316 0.83 -18.95 14.16
CA VAL A 316 0.64 -20.30 14.69
C VAL A 316 1.76 -20.54 15.70
N SER A 317 1.45 -20.34 16.98
CA SER A 317 2.31 -20.82 18.05
C SER A 317 2.63 -22.30 17.84
N ALA A 318 3.90 -22.66 17.81
CA ALA A 318 4.39 -24.02 17.67
C ALA A 318 4.07 -24.93 18.89
N THR A 319 3.13 -24.49 19.74
CA THR A 319 2.65 -25.26 20.89
C THR A 319 1.25 -25.78 20.63
N ARG A 320 1.16 -26.91 19.96
CA ARG A 320 0.17 -27.95 20.17
C ARG A 320 0.81 -29.30 20.17
#